data_a45c79e2d58f98e39fb131f198be53dc
#
_entry.id   a45c79e2d58f98e39fb131f198be53dc
#
_cell.length_a   1.000
_cell.length_b   1.000
_cell.length_c   1.000
_cell.angle_alpha   90.00
_cell.angle_beta   90.00
_cell.angle_gamma   90.00
#
_symmetry.space_group_name_H-M   'P 1'
#
loop_
_entity.id
_entity.type
_entity.pdbx_description
1 polymer ?
#
loop_
_entity_poly.entity_id
_entity_poly.type
_entity_poly.pdbx_seq_one_letter_code
_entity_poly.pdbx_strand_id
1 'polypeptide(L)'
;MKKQFFIVAAACLLTATSCVNNNKKSETSQEQPTAALSASEAKYVEDILKDAEKNVDKEVVLKGFITHTCKHSGRRCFVMGKDQKTSVRVEAKGNIGGFNRELIGSEVIIKGILRENRLTKEYIDQAEEELKEKQGKAEGNGETCDAEMNNIQSMREWMKANNKDYYSIYYIDGTEYEVAE
;
A
#
# COMPACT_ATOMS: atom_id res chain seq x y z
N MET A 1 -37.93 -26.75 53.95
CA MET A 1 -38.35 -28.18 53.96
C MET A 1 -37.58 -28.89 52.84
N LYS A 2 -36.73 -29.76 53.29
CA LYS A 2 -36.48 -31.14 52.85
C LYS A 2 -35.98 -31.26 51.40
N LYS A 3 -34.70 -31.63 51.24
CA LYS A 3 -34.11 -33.00 51.19
C LYS A 3 -34.13 -33.51 49.75
N GLN A 4 -33.20 -34.15 49.16
CA GLN A 4 -31.99 -34.89 49.43
C GLN A 4 -31.46 -35.48 48.13
N PHE A 5 -30.14 -35.59 47.98
CA PHE A 5 -29.29 -36.76 47.69
C PHE A 5 -29.53 -37.54 46.38
N PHE A 6 -28.46 -37.82 45.63
CA PHE A 6 -27.49 -38.95 45.62
C PHE A 6 -26.48 -38.72 44.49
N ILE A 7 -25.24 -38.60 44.65
CA ILE A 7 -24.08 -39.53 44.75
C ILE A 7 -24.17 -40.79 43.87
N VAL A 8 -23.18 -40.98 43.00
CA VAL A 8 -22.35 -42.15 42.68
C VAL A 8 -21.42 -41.74 41.52
N ALA A 9 -20.20 -41.57 41.65
CA ALA A 9 -18.94 -42.30 41.74
C ALA A 9 -18.74 -43.48 40.78
N ALA A 10 -17.68 -43.36 39.97
CA ALA A 10 -16.68 -44.39 39.58
C ALA A 10 -15.84 -43.83 38.43
N ALA A 11 -14.69 -43.48 38.61
CA ALA A 11 -13.35 -44.08 38.56
C ALA A 11 -13.13 -45.04 37.37
N CYS A 12 -12.19 -44.68 36.48
CA CYS A 12 -11.15 -45.61 36.04
C CYS A 12 -10.01 -44.82 35.30
N LEU A 13 -8.85 -45.02 35.85
CA LEU A 13 -7.53 -44.72 35.30
C LEU A 13 -7.32 -45.40 33.94
N LEU A 14 -6.51 -44.80 33.08
CA LEU A 14 -5.29 -45.44 32.57
C LEU A 14 -4.41 -44.44 31.81
N THR A 15 -3.20 -44.41 32.21
CA THR A 15 -1.99 -43.76 31.73
C THR A 15 -1.60 -44.13 30.31
N ALA A 16 -1.13 -43.18 29.53
CA ALA A 16 -0.04 -43.45 28.58
C ALA A 16 0.75 -42.15 28.33
N THR A 17 1.88 -42.06 28.97
CA THR A 17 3.01 -41.21 28.65
C THR A 17 3.49 -41.54 27.24
N SER A 18 3.58 -40.51 26.37
CA SER A 18 4.49 -40.55 25.23
C SER A 18 5.07 -39.16 25.01
N CYS A 19 6.29 -38.98 25.50
CA CYS A 19 7.16 -37.89 25.09
C CYS A 19 7.62 -38.14 23.69
N VAL A 20 7.22 -37.26 22.77
CA VAL A 20 7.94 -37.06 21.51
C VAL A 20 8.25 -35.59 21.41
N ASN A 21 9.50 -35.28 21.61
CA ASN A 21 10.14 -34.02 21.32
C ASN A 21 10.20 -33.84 19.83
N ASN A 22 9.44 -32.93 19.26
CA ASN A 22 9.66 -32.47 17.90
C ASN A 22 9.54 -30.96 17.86
N ASN A 23 10.69 -30.33 17.83
CA ASN A 23 10.89 -28.94 17.42
C ASN A 23 10.25 -28.74 16.06
N LYS A 24 9.02 -28.26 16.01
CA LYS A 24 8.40 -27.76 14.78
C LYS A 24 8.07 -26.29 15.01
N LYS A 25 8.94 -25.47 14.42
CA LYS A 25 8.79 -24.05 14.21
C LYS A 25 7.35 -23.76 13.79
N SER A 26 6.59 -23.12 14.66
CA SER A 26 5.25 -22.64 14.36
C SER A 26 5.35 -21.50 13.36
N GLU A 27 5.18 -21.80 12.09
CA GLU A 27 4.71 -20.83 11.12
C GLU A 27 3.23 -20.62 11.38
N THR A 28 2.93 -19.58 12.12
CA THR A 28 1.56 -19.09 12.25
C THR A 28 1.23 -18.36 10.95
N SER A 29 0.79 -19.09 9.97
CA SER A 29 -0.01 -18.55 8.88
C SER A 29 -1.32 -18.09 9.49
N GLN A 30 -1.46 -16.81 9.72
CA GLN A 30 -2.76 -16.21 9.95
C GLN A 30 -3.50 -16.21 8.61
N GLU A 31 -4.22 -17.28 8.34
CA GLU A 31 -5.31 -17.25 7.37
C GLU A 31 -6.41 -16.36 7.94
N GLN A 32 -6.44 -15.12 7.47
CA GLN A 32 -7.54 -14.20 7.69
C GLN A 32 -8.61 -14.53 6.64
N PRO A 33 -9.88 -14.71 7.02
CA PRO A 33 -10.94 -14.90 6.03
C PRO A 33 -11.18 -13.56 5.34
N THR A 34 -10.49 -13.32 4.26
CA THR A 34 -10.78 -12.25 3.32
C THR A 34 -12.02 -12.66 2.52
N ALA A 35 -13.14 -11.97 2.73
CA ALA A 35 -14.18 -11.94 1.69
C ALA A 35 -13.46 -11.47 0.41
N ALA A 36 -13.51 -12.29 -0.64
CA ALA A 36 -12.84 -11.99 -1.91
C ALA A 36 -13.21 -10.57 -2.32
N LEU A 37 -12.18 -9.73 -2.50
CA LEU A 37 -12.38 -8.37 -2.98
C LEU A 37 -13.07 -8.50 -4.33
N SER A 38 -14.17 -7.75 -4.56
CA SER A 38 -14.95 -7.86 -5.79
C SER A 38 -14.09 -7.51 -7.00
N ALA A 39 -13.47 -8.52 -7.59
CA ALA A 39 -12.66 -8.37 -8.81
C ALA A 39 -13.46 -7.71 -9.95
N SER A 40 -14.79 -7.85 -9.92
CA SER A 40 -15.71 -7.21 -10.88
C SER A 40 -15.81 -5.69 -10.73
N GLU A 41 -15.47 -5.14 -9.56
CA GLU A 41 -15.50 -3.70 -9.29
C GLU A 41 -14.11 -3.05 -9.41
N ALA A 42 -13.07 -3.87 -9.50
CA ALA A 42 -11.69 -3.40 -9.56
C ALA A 42 -11.39 -2.69 -10.89
N LYS A 43 -10.89 -1.46 -10.79
CA LYS A 43 -10.47 -0.63 -11.94
C LYS A 43 -8.95 -0.61 -12.01
N TYR A 44 -8.41 -0.54 -13.22
CA TYR A 44 -6.97 -0.31 -13.38
C TYR A 44 -6.58 1.09 -12.89
N VAL A 45 -5.30 1.25 -12.56
CA VAL A 45 -4.73 2.49 -12.00
C VAL A 45 -5.04 3.70 -12.87
N GLU A 46 -4.86 3.58 -14.19
CA GLU A 46 -5.13 4.65 -15.17
C GLU A 46 -6.59 5.10 -15.17
N ASP A 47 -7.54 4.19 -14.99
CA ASP A 47 -8.96 4.51 -14.94
C ASP A 47 -9.35 5.25 -13.66
N ILE A 48 -8.72 4.88 -12.53
CA ILE A 48 -8.93 5.56 -11.25
C ILE A 48 -8.35 6.97 -11.30
N LEU A 49 -7.12 7.13 -11.82
CA LEU A 49 -6.43 8.41 -11.86
C LEU A 49 -7.02 9.38 -12.87
N LYS A 50 -7.67 8.91 -13.92
CA LYS A 50 -8.38 9.76 -14.89
C LYS A 50 -9.45 10.64 -14.26
N ASP A 51 -10.15 10.12 -13.26
CA ASP A 51 -11.20 10.84 -12.52
C ASP A 51 -10.81 11.08 -11.05
N ALA A 52 -9.51 11.11 -10.74
CA ALA A 52 -9.00 11.16 -9.38
C ALA A 52 -9.57 12.32 -8.58
N GLU A 53 -9.60 13.53 -9.14
CA GLU A 53 -10.10 14.73 -8.46
C GLU A 53 -11.52 14.59 -7.92
N LYS A 54 -12.40 13.86 -8.64
CA LYS A 54 -13.79 13.62 -8.23
C LYS A 54 -13.91 12.53 -7.17
N ASN A 55 -12.87 11.73 -7.00
CA ASN A 55 -12.87 10.53 -6.15
C ASN A 55 -11.92 10.64 -4.95
N VAL A 56 -11.33 11.82 -4.72
CA VAL A 56 -10.57 12.07 -3.48
C VAL A 56 -11.43 11.79 -2.26
N ASP A 57 -10.85 11.14 -1.26
CA ASP A 57 -11.47 10.70 -0.01
C ASP A 57 -12.58 9.66 -0.16
N LYS A 58 -12.73 9.06 -1.35
CA LYS A 58 -13.65 7.94 -1.59
C LYS A 58 -12.91 6.61 -1.61
N GLU A 59 -13.65 5.58 -1.28
CA GLU A 59 -13.20 4.21 -1.42
C GLU A 59 -13.06 3.84 -2.90
N VAL A 60 -11.98 3.17 -3.22
CA VAL A 60 -11.68 2.64 -4.54
C VAL A 60 -11.18 1.21 -4.43
N VAL A 61 -11.45 0.41 -5.45
CA VAL A 61 -10.86 -0.91 -5.63
C VAL A 61 -9.99 -0.85 -6.87
N LEU A 62 -8.68 -0.89 -6.67
CA LEU A 62 -7.72 -0.83 -7.76
C LEU A 62 -7.20 -2.21 -8.13
N LYS A 63 -6.84 -2.37 -9.41
CA LYS A 63 -6.15 -3.54 -9.94
C LYS A 63 -4.88 -3.09 -10.69
N GLY A 64 -3.80 -3.85 -10.54
CA GLY A 64 -2.55 -3.57 -11.24
C GLY A 64 -1.38 -4.41 -10.75
N PHE A 65 -0.19 -4.13 -11.25
CA PHE A 65 1.02 -4.90 -10.98
C PHE A 65 1.93 -4.19 -9.98
N ILE A 66 2.36 -4.87 -8.92
CA ILE A 66 3.35 -4.30 -8.00
C ILE A 66 4.70 -4.23 -8.70
N THR A 67 5.25 -3.02 -8.84
CA THR A 67 6.58 -2.78 -9.42
C THR A 67 7.66 -2.56 -8.39
N HIS A 68 7.28 -2.06 -7.21
CA HIS A 68 8.22 -1.76 -6.13
C HIS A 68 7.55 -1.87 -4.77
N THR A 69 8.32 -2.33 -3.76
CA THR A 69 7.97 -2.28 -2.34
C THR A 69 9.07 -1.62 -1.54
N CYS A 70 8.72 -0.89 -0.48
CA CYS A 70 9.70 -0.19 0.36
C CYS A 70 10.61 -1.19 1.11
N LYS A 71 11.93 -1.12 0.90
CA LYS A 71 12.92 -2.05 1.48
C LYS A 71 12.94 -2.08 3.01
N HIS A 72 12.69 -0.95 3.64
CA HIS A 72 12.89 -0.79 5.08
C HIS A 72 11.65 -1.14 5.91
N SER A 73 10.48 -0.77 5.43
CA SER A 73 9.25 -0.92 6.22
C SER A 73 8.19 -1.80 5.59
N GLY A 74 8.29 -2.08 4.29
CA GLY A 74 7.21 -2.73 3.53
C GLY A 74 5.90 -1.93 3.49
N ARG A 75 5.86 -0.73 4.11
CA ARG A 75 4.62 0.03 4.24
C ARG A 75 4.16 0.76 3.00
N ARG A 76 4.95 0.69 1.93
CA ARG A 76 4.63 1.30 0.63
C ARG A 76 4.87 0.31 -0.48
N CYS A 77 3.98 0.32 -1.43
CA CYS A 77 4.23 -0.26 -2.74
C CYS A 77 3.84 0.71 -3.85
N PHE A 78 4.30 0.42 -5.06
CA PHE A 78 3.89 1.11 -6.27
C PHE A 78 3.19 0.10 -7.16
N VAL A 79 1.98 0.45 -7.55
CA VAL A 79 1.14 -0.38 -8.41
C VAL A 79 1.05 0.31 -9.77
N MET A 80 1.41 -0.42 -10.81
CA MET A 80 1.37 0.03 -12.20
C MET A 80 0.11 -0.49 -12.88
N GLY A 81 -0.49 0.37 -13.68
CA GLY A 81 -1.66 0.04 -14.48
C GLY A 81 -1.35 -0.89 -15.65
N LYS A 82 -2.39 -1.28 -16.35
CA LYS A 82 -2.28 -2.12 -17.55
C LYS A 82 -1.59 -1.39 -18.70
N ASP A 83 -1.63 -0.07 -18.72
CA ASP A 83 -0.98 0.77 -19.71
C ASP A 83 0.57 0.77 -19.62
N GLN A 84 1.12 0.16 -18.53
CA GLN A 84 2.55 0.11 -18.22
C GLN A 84 3.25 1.49 -18.14
N LYS A 85 2.50 2.52 -17.89
CA LYS A 85 2.97 3.92 -17.80
C LYS A 85 2.49 4.59 -16.53
N THR A 86 1.22 4.38 -16.20
CA THR A 86 0.59 5.02 -15.05
C THR A 86 0.84 4.19 -13.81
N SER A 87 1.34 4.81 -12.76
CA SER A 87 1.54 4.14 -11.47
C SER A 87 0.99 4.97 -10.33
N VAL A 88 0.59 4.30 -9.26
CA VAL A 88 0.12 4.94 -8.04
C VAL A 88 0.83 4.34 -6.83
N ARG A 89 1.17 5.20 -5.87
CA ARG A 89 1.70 4.78 -4.58
C ARG A 89 0.55 4.30 -3.69
N VAL A 90 0.75 3.17 -3.04
CA VAL A 90 -0.16 2.64 -2.03
C VAL A 90 0.55 2.58 -0.68
N GLU A 91 -0.05 3.18 0.33
CA GLU A 91 0.37 3.14 1.72
C GLU A 91 -0.38 2.02 2.45
N ALA A 92 0.32 1.16 3.18
CA ALA A 92 -0.30 0.12 3.99
C ALA A 92 -1.02 0.73 5.20
N LYS A 93 -2.32 0.59 5.24
CA LYS A 93 -3.23 1.01 6.32
C LYS A 93 -4.18 -0.15 6.66
N GLY A 94 -5.09 0.10 7.59
CA GLY A 94 -6.11 -0.88 7.97
C GLY A 94 -5.50 -2.24 8.31
N ASN A 95 -5.94 -3.26 7.61
CA ASN A 95 -5.51 -4.65 7.82
C ASN A 95 -4.18 -5.00 7.13
N ILE A 96 -3.62 -4.09 6.33
CA ILE A 96 -2.36 -4.33 5.64
C ILE A 96 -1.19 -4.07 6.59
N GLY A 97 -0.55 -5.13 7.09
CA GLY A 97 0.66 -5.01 7.92
C GLY A 97 1.87 -4.49 7.13
N GLY A 98 1.93 -4.81 5.85
CA GLY A 98 2.98 -4.40 4.91
C GLY A 98 2.92 -5.19 3.61
N PHE A 99 3.66 -4.74 2.61
CA PHE A 99 3.80 -5.40 1.31
C PHE A 99 5.12 -6.17 1.26
N ASN A 100 5.03 -7.50 1.09
CA ASN A 100 6.21 -8.34 0.93
C ASN A 100 6.88 -8.05 -0.43
N ARG A 101 8.22 -8.15 -0.47
CA ARG A 101 8.99 -8.00 -1.72
C ARG A 101 8.70 -9.09 -2.76
N GLU A 102 8.23 -10.24 -2.31
CA GLU A 102 7.80 -11.34 -3.18
C GLU A 102 6.60 -10.99 -4.05
N LEU A 103 5.85 -9.94 -3.68
CA LEU A 103 4.72 -9.43 -4.47
C LEU A 103 5.15 -8.65 -5.72
N ILE A 104 6.44 -8.32 -5.86
CA ILE A 104 6.92 -7.58 -7.04
C ILE A 104 6.73 -8.44 -8.28
N GLY A 105 6.02 -7.90 -9.27
CA GLY A 105 5.62 -8.59 -10.51
C GLY A 105 4.25 -9.26 -10.44
N SER A 106 3.66 -9.39 -9.25
CA SER A 106 2.30 -9.94 -9.11
C SER A 106 1.24 -8.91 -9.47
N GLU A 107 0.16 -9.38 -10.08
CA GLU A 107 -1.08 -8.61 -10.19
C GLU A 107 -1.83 -8.67 -8.85
N VAL A 108 -2.31 -7.53 -8.39
CA VAL A 108 -3.01 -7.41 -7.11
C VAL A 108 -4.30 -6.64 -7.27
N ILE A 109 -5.26 -6.93 -6.40
CA ILE A 109 -6.46 -6.13 -6.19
C ILE A 109 -6.32 -5.51 -4.81
N ILE A 110 -6.42 -4.19 -4.73
CA ILE A 110 -6.27 -3.43 -3.48
C ILE A 110 -7.49 -2.57 -3.26
N LYS A 111 -8.11 -2.70 -2.10
CA LYS A 111 -9.15 -1.81 -1.60
C LYS A 111 -8.52 -0.73 -0.74
N GLY A 112 -8.97 0.51 -0.90
CA GLY A 112 -8.43 1.62 -0.12
C GLY A 112 -9.14 2.93 -0.39
N ILE A 113 -8.63 4.00 0.21
CA ILE A 113 -9.14 5.36 0.05
C ILE A 113 -8.19 6.14 -0.85
N LEU A 114 -8.72 6.73 -1.91
CA LEU A 114 -7.94 7.63 -2.76
C LEU A 114 -7.67 8.93 -2.02
N ARG A 115 -6.40 9.34 -1.97
CA ARG A 115 -5.94 10.55 -1.30
C ARG A 115 -5.23 11.47 -2.27
N GLU A 116 -5.21 12.73 -1.94
CA GLU A 116 -4.49 13.78 -2.67
C GLU A 116 -3.53 14.50 -1.72
N ASN A 117 -2.30 14.68 -2.17
CA ASN A 117 -1.34 15.60 -1.56
C ASN A 117 -1.07 16.72 -2.55
N ARG A 118 -1.33 17.95 -2.12
CA ARG A 118 -1.15 19.16 -2.93
C ARG A 118 0.19 19.79 -2.63
N LEU A 119 1.05 19.86 -3.63
CA LEU A 119 2.26 20.66 -3.57
C LEU A 119 1.94 22.07 -4.06
N THR A 120 2.00 23.03 -3.15
CA THR A 120 1.72 24.43 -3.50
C THR A 120 2.81 25.02 -4.40
N LYS A 121 2.49 26.12 -5.05
CA LYS A 121 3.47 26.86 -5.87
C LYS A 121 4.69 27.27 -5.04
N GLU A 122 4.48 27.75 -3.82
CA GLU A 122 5.55 28.18 -2.90
C GLU A 122 6.47 27.01 -2.54
N TYR A 123 5.92 25.82 -2.29
CA TYR A 123 6.71 24.61 -2.03
C TYR A 123 7.58 24.25 -3.23
N ILE A 124 7.01 24.29 -4.44
CA ILE A 124 7.73 23.99 -5.68
C ILE A 124 8.81 25.04 -5.96
N ASP A 125 8.53 26.33 -5.70
CA ASP A 125 9.50 27.43 -5.84
C ASP A 125 10.68 27.22 -4.89
N GLN A 126 10.41 26.91 -3.62
CA GLN A 126 11.44 26.62 -2.63
C GLN A 126 12.29 25.41 -3.01
N ALA A 127 11.67 24.31 -3.46
CA ALA A 127 12.38 23.12 -3.90
C ALA A 127 13.32 23.41 -5.08
N GLU A 128 12.91 24.29 -6.00
CA GLU A 128 13.74 24.72 -7.13
C GLU A 128 14.95 25.54 -6.66
N GLU A 129 14.75 26.47 -5.70
CA GLU A 129 15.84 27.27 -5.13
C GLU A 129 16.86 26.41 -4.40
N GLU A 130 16.40 25.48 -3.56
CA GLU A 130 17.28 24.53 -2.86
C GLU A 130 18.11 23.69 -3.83
N LEU A 131 17.49 23.27 -4.93
CA LEU A 131 18.17 22.49 -5.96
C LEU A 131 19.25 23.30 -6.68
N LYS A 132 18.96 24.55 -7.04
CA LYS A 132 19.95 25.48 -7.63
C LYS A 132 21.12 25.75 -6.71
N GLU A 133 20.89 25.90 -5.40
CA GLU A 133 21.95 26.06 -4.42
C GLU A 133 22.85 24.83 -4.33
N LYS A 134 22.28 23.62 -4.35
CA LYS A 134 23.04 22.36 -4.36
C LYS A 134 23.90 22.22 -5.60
N GLN A 135 23.38 22.58 -6.78
CA GLN A 135 24.12 22.59 -8.02
C GLN A 135 25.32 23.58 -7.95
N GLY A 136 25.11 24.77 -7.39
CA GLY A 136 26.17 25.78 -7.24
C GLY A 136 27.31 25.37 -6.29
N LYS A 137 27.03 24.48 -5.34
CA LYS A 137 28.02 24.00 -4.35
C LYS A 137 28.77 22.75 -4.81
N ALA A 138 28.52 22.23 -6.01
CA ALA A 138 29.06 20.97 -6.54
C ALA A 138 28.87 19.74 -5.61
N GLU A 139 27.90 19.82 -4.70
CA GLU A 139 27.61 18.75 -3.71
C GLU A 139 26.66 17.67 -4.27
N GLY A 140 26.21 17.79 -5.52
CA GLY A 140 25.29 16.86 -6.17
C GLY A 140 25.91 16.15 -7.37
N ASN A 141 25.52 14.90 -7.61
CA ASN A 141 25.73 14.25 -8.89
C ASN A 141 24.88 15.00 -9.92
N GLY A 142 25.50 15.62 -10.93
CA GLY A 142 24.81 16.48 -11.92
C GLY A 142 23.57 15.82 -12.55
N GLU A 143 23.64 14.53 -12.87
CA GLU A 143 22.50 13.78 -13.44
C GLU A 143 21.27 13.74 -12.52
N THR A 144 21.48 13.62 -11.19
CA THR A 144 20.38 13.62 -10.22
C THR A 144 19.70 14.99 -10.14
N CYS A 145 20.52 16.07 -10.13
CA CYS A 145 20.00 17.43 -10.09
C CYS A 145 19.21 17.78 -11.37
N ASP A 146 19.68 17.32 -12.52
CA ASP A 146 18.98 17.54 -13.79
C ASP A 146 17.64 16.79 -13.83
N ALA A 147 17.58 15.57 -13.32
CA ALA A 147 16.33 14.81 -13.22
C ALA A 147 15.33 15.48 -12.27
N GLU A 148 15.78 15.99 -11.12
CA GLU A 148 14.93 16.72 -10.18
C GLU A 148 14.44 18.05 -10.78
N MET A 149 15.27 18.78 -11.51
CA MET A 149 14.88 20.01 -12.21
C MET A 149 13.82 19.72 -13.30
N ASN A 150 14.00 18.67 -14.08
CA ASN A 150 13.03 18.24 -15.08
C ASN A 150 11.69 17.87 -14.44
N ASN A 151 11.71 17.27 -13.26
CA ASN A 151 10.50 16.93 -12.51
C ASN A 151 9.76 18.20 -12.05
N ILE A 152 10.48 19.19 -11.52
CA ILE A 152 9.92 20.50 -11.15
C ILE A 152 9.29 21.19 -12.37
N GLN A 153 9.96 21.17 -13.52
CA GLN A 153 9.44 21.74 -14.75
C GLN A 153 8.14 21.05 -15.17
N SER A 154 8.10 19.71 -15.11
CA SER A 154 6.90 18.93 -15.43
C SER A 154 5.73 19.26 -14.50
N MET A 155 5.98 19.46 -13.21
CA MET A 155 4.96 19.89 -12.25
C MET A 155 4.38 21.27 -12.64
N ARG A 156 5.22 22.23 -13.02
CA ARG A 156 4.79 23.57 -13.43
C ARG A 156 3.99 23.55 -14.73
N GLU A 157 4.39 22.74 -15.69
CA GLU A 157 3.67 22.55 -16.95
C GLU A 157 2.28 21.96 -16.71
N TRP A 158 2.19 20.96 -15.81
CA TRP A 158 0.91 20.39 -15.41
C TRP A 158 0.01 21.42 -14.72
N MET A 159 0.54 22.20 -13.78
CA MET A 159 -0.20 23.26 -13.10
C MET A 159 -0.76 24.28 -14.10
N LYS A 160 0.06 24.71 -15.06
CA LYS A 160 -0.35 25.64 -16.12
C LYS A 160 -1.42 25.03 -17.03
N ALA A 161 -1.25 23.78 -17.46
CA ALA A 161 -2.20 23.09 -18.33
C ALA A 161 -3.56 22.88 -17.68
N ASN A 162 -3.59 22.70 -16.33
CA ASN A 162 -4.80 22.48 -15.55
C ASN A 162 -5.36 23.76 -14.89
N ASN A 163 -4.72 24.92 -15.12
CA ASN A 163 -5.07 26.20 -14.51
C ASN A 163 -5.19 26.11 -12.98
N LYS A 164 -4.18 25.49 -12.32
CA LYS A 164 -4.10 25.30 -10.88
C LYS A 164 -2.87 25.97 -10.28
N ASP A 165 -2.97 26.38 -9.04
CA ASP A 165 -1.89 26.98 -8.24
C ASP A 165 -1.16 25.94 -7.37
N TYR A 166 -1.44 24.66 -7.56
CA TYR A 166 -0.81 23.51 -6.92
C TYR A 166 -0.66 22.34 -7.87
N TYR A 167 0.26 21.44 -7.55
CA TYR A 167 0.42 20.15 -8.23
C TYR A 167 -0.16 19.03 -7.37
N SER A 168 -1.02 18.18 -7.95
CA SER A 168 -1.68 17.07 -7.24
C SER A 168 -0.86 15.79 -7.34
N ILE A 169 -0.56 15.20 -6.19
CA ILE A 169 -0.02 13.84 -6.09
C ILE A 169 -1.09 12.95 -5.49
N TYR A 170 -1.64 12.05 -6.31
CA TYR A 170 -2.60 11.07 -5.84
C TYR A 170 -1.90 9.83 -5.29
N TYR A 171 -2.46 9.26 -4.22
CA TYR A 171 -2.00 8.02 -3.62
C TYR A 171 -3.19 7.29 -2.96
N ILE A 172 -2.99 6.04 -2.55
CA ILE A 172 -4.05 5.24 -1.94
C ILE A 172 -3.64 4.82 -0.53
N ASP A 173 -4.48 5.08 0.45
CA ASP A 173 -4.43 4.46 1.76
C ASP A 173 -5.09 3.07 1.62
N GLY A 174 -4.27 2.04 1.33
CA GLY A 174 -4.75 0.68 1.12
C GLY A 174 -5.15 0.03 2.44
N THR A 175 -6.33 -0.55 2.50
CA THR A 175 -6.89 -1.19 3.71
C THR A 175 -6.88 -2.70 3.64
N GLU A 176 -7.02 -3.28 2.46
CA GLU A 176 -7.04 -4.71 2.18
C GLU A 176 -6.41 -4.97 0.81
N TYR A 177 -5.81 -6.14 0.63
CA TYR A 177 -5.37 -6.56 -0.70
C TYR A 177 -5.44 -8.08 -0.86
N GLU A 178 -5.52 -8.51 -2.10
CA GLU A 178 -5.36 -9.91 -2.52
C GLU A 178 -4.49 -9.97 -3.78
N VAL A 179 -3.84 -11.11 -3.98
CA VAL A 179 -3.11 -11.39 -5.23
C VAL A 179 -4.11 -11.95 -6.22
N ALA A 180 -4.18 -11.36 -7.42
CA ALA A 180 -5.05 -11.87 -8.48
C ALA A 180 -4.50 -13.21 -8.99
N GLU A 181 -5.38 -14.22 -9.13
CA GLU A 181 -5.06 -15.53 -9.69
C GLU A 181 -4.93 -15.45 -11.22
#